data_b830cd3c9e6dd3078f56e6dd36e99923
#
_entry.id   b830cd3c9e6dd3078f56e6dd36e99923
#
_cell.length_a   1.000
_cell.length_b   1.000
_cell.length_c   1.000
_cell.angle_alpha   90.00
_cell.angle_beta   90.00
_cell.angle_gamma   90.00
#
_symmetry.space_group_name_H-M   'P 1'
#
loop_
_entity.id
_entity.type
_entity.pdbx_description
1 polymer ?
#
loop_
_entity_poly.entity_id
_entity_poly.type
_entity_poly.pdbx_seq_one_letter_code
_entity_poly.pdbx_strand_id
1 'polypeptide(L)'
;MKKRRLMMYTLLFATSSLLVPYELLAGGDIHSPCERTAKQMFAACHADVKDDYKTTLANCTNLATSSERGACREEAKLVRMEEADYCSDQLDARTDACEILAEHRYDTDPLLDPTIAFVDPDDVNQSSANPYVSVVAGHTYVLRAGEEGEETVVVHVTGESRDIQGVLCRVVVDAVVETEEDEATGEIEYLPVEITDDWFAQDTEGNVYYCGEVARNFEDDVLVDLDGSFESGREFAKAGLLIMAMPEVGLAHRQEFALGEAEDIVQYVDLAGIPGIENENFPCADAGGCLMTFEFAPLEPESTEFKYYIPGIGFVLAEAMEDGELTGETEQLVCVGDSLDILEDPACEIDDPEELLEELCEYAPDAFCD
;
A
#
# COMPACT_ATOMS: atom_id res chain seq x y z
N MET A 1 -30.42 2.70 -14.12
CA MET A 1 -30.35 1.58 -15.09
C MET A 1 -30.10 2.14 -16.48
N LYS A 2 -28.87 2.25 -16.90
CA LYS A 2 -28.51 2.47 -18.33
C LYS A 2 -27.11 1.84 -18.49
N LYS A 3 -27.07 0.65 -19.09
CA LYS A 3 -25.84 0.03 -19.57
C LYS A 3 -25.17 0.94 -20.61
N ARG A 4 -24.00 1.50 -20.33
CA ARG A 4 -23.12 2.11 -21.33
C ARG A 4 -22.10 1.08 -21.79
N ARG A 5 -22.11 0.79 -23.07
CA ARG A 5 -21.11 -0.02 -23.75
C ARG A 5 -19.81 0.77 -23.84
N LEU A 6 -18.75 0.20 -23.30
CA LEU A 6 -17.37 0.69 -23.48
C LEU A 6 -16.94 0.47 -24.93
N MET A 7 -16.43 1.50 -25.55
CA MET A 7 -15.96 1.49 -26.95
C MET A 7 -14.44 1.32 -26.93
N MET A 8 -13.98 0.08 -27.18
CA MET A 8 -12.58 -0.25 -27.33
C MET A 8 -11.97 0.49 -28.53
N TYR A 9 -10.94 1.29 -28.30
CA TYR A 9 -10.04 1.78 -29.34
C TYR A 9 -8.92 0.76 -29.59
N THR A 10 -8.96 0.14 -30.76
CA THR A 10 -7.92 -0.79 -31.21
C THR A 10 -6.77 0.01 -31.83
N LEU A 11 -5.63 0.07 -31.15
CA LEU A 11 -4.38 0.49 -31.79
C LEU A 11 -3.74 -0.73 -32.47
N LEU A 12 -3.63 -0.67 -33.79
CA LEU A 12 -2.89 -1.65 -34.59
C LEU A 12 -1.38 -1.35 -34.50
N PHE A 13 -0.63 -2.17 -33.77
CA PHE A 13 0.80 -2.29 -33.96
C PHE A 13 1.13 -3.54 -34.78
N ALA A 14 1.78 -3.34 -35.91
CA ALA A 14 2.29 -4.42 -36.75
C ALA A 14 3.60 -4.95 -36.15
N THR A 15 3.57 -6.14 -35.57
CA THR A 15 4.77 -6.86 -35.11
C THR A 15 5.06 -8.06 -36.01
N SER A 16 6.29 -8.10 -36.53
CA SER A 16 6.85 -9.22 -37.25
C SER A 16 7.03 -10.43 -36.33
N SER A 17 6.30 -11.49 -36.64
CA SER A 17 6.28 -12.74 -35.86
C SER A 17 7.60 -13.52 -36.06
N LEU A 18 8.35 -13.69 -34.98
CA LEU A 18 9.29 -14.80 -34.82
C LEU A 18 8.52 -15.93 -34.14
N LEU A 19 8.18 -16.98 -34.90
CA LEU A 19 7.59 -18.21 -34.41
C LEU A 19 8.63 -19.01 -33.63
N VAL A 20 8.54 -18.99 -32.29
CA VAL A 20 9.15 -20.00 -31.44
C VAL A 20 8.15 -21.14 -31.29
N PRO A 21 8.52 -22.41 -31.53
CA PRO A 21 7.59 -23.50 -31.37
C PRO A 21 7.29 -23.72 -29.89
N TYR A 22 6.03 -23.50 -29.50
CA TYR A 22 5.49 -23.85 -28.20
C TYR A 22 5.27 -25.36 -28.20
N GLU A 23 6.10 -26.09 -27.44
CA GLU A 23 5.87 -27.51 -27.20
C GLU A 23 4.60 -27.70 -26.36
N LEU A 24 3.58 -28.30 -26.98
CA LEU A 24 2.39 -28.80 -26.29
C LEU A 24 2.80 -29.87 -25.25
N LEU A 25 2.88 -29.49 -23.99
CA LEU A 25 2.78 -30.41 -22.88
C LEU A 25 1.31 -30.67 -22.59
N ALA A 26 0.93 -31.89 -22.83
CA ALA A 26 -0.44 -32.42 -22.76
C ALA A 26 -0.96 -32.48 -21.31
N GLY A 27 -2.17 -31.95 -21.10
CA GLY A 27 -3.15 -32.52 -20.17
C GLY A 27 -3.00 -32.23 -18.70
N GLY A 28 -3.77 -31.23 -18.20
CA GLY A 28 -4.09 -31.02 -16.78
C GLY A 28 -4.06 -29.55 -16.42
N ASP A 29 -5.15 -29.06 -15.94
CA ASP A 29 -5.44 -27.71 -15.46
C ASP A 29 -5.50 -26.59 -16.52
N ILE A 30 -6.73 -26.24 -16.82
CA ILE A 30 -7.10 -25.15 -17.74
C ILE A 30 -6.77 -23.76 -17.11
N HIS A 31 -6.45 -23.72 -15.83
CA HIS A 31 -6.15 -22.51 -15.07
C HIS A 31 -4.75 -22.55 -14.47
N SER A 32 -4.04 -21.42 -14.52
CA SER A 32 -2.77 -21.24 -13.84
C SER A 32 -2.92 -21.41 -12.31
N PRO A 33 -1.85 -21.68 -11.55
CA PRO A 33 -1.91 -21.62 -10.09
C PRO A 33 -2.39 -20.27 -9.56
N CYS A 34 -2.00 -19.15 -10.19
CA CYS A 34 -2.46 -17.80 -9.84
C CYS A 34 -3.99 -17.70 -9.98
N GLU A 35 -4.56 -18.04 -11.13
CA GLU A 35 -6.02 -18.03 -11.32
C GLU A 35 -6.79 -18.98 -10.38
N ARG A 36 -6.16 -20.09 -9.99
CA ARG A 36 -6.77 -20.98 -8.98
C ARG A 36 -6.78 -20.35 -7.60
N THR A 37 -5.70 -19.65 -7.24
CA THR A 37 -5.63 -18.88 -5.99
C THR A 37 -6.72 -17.80 -5.97
N ALA A 38 -6.85 -16.99 -7.03
CA ALA A 38 -7.91 -16.00 -7.16
C ALA A 38 -9.31 -16.59 -6.92
N LYS A 39 -9.60 -17.75 -7.53
CA LYS A 39 -10.90 -18.45 -7.33
C LYS A 39 -11.09 -19.02 -5.93
N GLN A 40 -10.00 -19.41 -5.25
CA GLN A 40 -10.08 -19.87 -3.87
C GLN A 40 -10.33 -18.72 -2.92
N MET A 41 -9.68 -17.56 -3.13
CA MET A 41 -9.93 -16.34 -2.38
C MET A 41 -11.35 -15.82 -2.58
N PHE A 42 -11.88 -15.83 -3.80
CA PHE A 42 -13.28 -15.55 -4.06
C PHE A 42 -14.24 -16.45 -3.27
N ALA A 43 -13.93 -17.74 -3.16
CA ALA A 43 -14.76 -18.67 -2.39
C ALA A 43 -14.63 -18.42 -0.86
N ALA A 44 -13.45 -18.00 -0.38
CA ALA A 44 -13.23 -17.60 0.99
C ALA A 44 -14.03 -16.34 1.32
N CYS A 45 -13.87 -15.26 0.54
CA CYS A 45 -14.63 -14.01 0.68
C CYS A 45 -16.15 -14.27 0.77
N HIS A 46 -16.72 -15.06 -0.12
CA HIS A 46 -18.13 -15.43 -0.04
C HIS A 46 -18.50 -16.27 1.20
N ALA A 47 -17.56 -16.98 1.80
CA ALA A 47 -17.81 -17.72 3.04
C ALA A 47 -17.87 -16.75 4.23
N ASP A 48 -16.99 -15.74 4.24
CA ASP A 48 -16.94 -14.69 5.26
C ASP A 48 -18.19 -13.81 5.19
N VAL A 49 -18.54 -13.29 4.04
CA VAL A 49 -19.83 -12.56 3.79
C VAL A 49 -21.04 -13.34 4.29
N LYS A 50 -21.03 -14.65 4.14
CA LYS A 50 -22.12 -15.49 4.64
C LYS A 50 -22.09 -15.64 6.16
N ASP A 51 -20.89 -15.70 6.77
CA ASP A 51 -20.73 -15.78 8.22
C ASP A 51 -21.23 -14.50 8.86
N ASP A 52 -20.77 -13.34 8.39
CA ASP A 52 -21.15 -12.01 8.86
C ASP A 52 -22.65 -11.76 8.72
N TYR A 53 -23.23 -12.11 7.59
CA TYR A 53 -24.67 -12.06 7.43
C TYR A 53 -25.42 -12.89 8.47
N LYS A 54 -24.92 -14.08 8.83
CA LYS A 54 -25.54 -14.94 9.84
C LYS A 54 -25.40 -14.38 11.25
N THR A 55 -24.24 -13.84 11.56
CA THR A 55 -23.96 -13.18 12.85
C THR A 55 -24.85 -11.95 13.01
N THR A 56 -24.96 -11.11 11.98
CA THR A 56 -25.86 -9.93 11.97
C THR A 56 -27.32 -10.33 12.16
N LEU A 57 -27.80 -11.38 11.49
CA LEU A 57 -29.16 -11.90 11.69
C LEU A 57 -29.40 -12.39 13.12
N ALA A 58 -28.38 -12.97 13.78
CA ALA A 58 -28.47 -13.36 15.16
C ALA A 58 -28.58 -12.13 16.08
N ASN A 59 -27.80 -11.10 15.83
CA ASN A 59 -27.87 -9.81 16.53
C ASN A 59 -29.23 -9.15 16.34
N CYS A 60 -29.75 -9.07 15.11
CA CYS A 60 -31.07 -8.55 14.79
C CYS A 60 -32.18 -9.25 15.57
N THR A 61 -32.03 -10.55 15.86
CA THR A 61 -33.01 -11.34 16.60
C THR A 61 -33.16 -10.87 18.06
N ASN A 62 -32.10 -10.28 18.62
CA ASN A 62 -32.06 -9.83 20.02
C ASN A 62 -32.51 -8.37 20.21
N LEU A 63 -32.85 -7.64 19.12
CA LEU A 63 -33.37 -6.27 19.22
C LEU A 63 -34.77 -6.24 19.84
N ALA A 64 -35.07 -5.16 20.57
CA ALA A 64 -36.25 -5.07 21.44
C ALA A 64 -37.59 -5.13 20.68
N THR A 65 -37.72 -4.37 19.60
CA THR A 65 -39.00 -4.23 18.88
C THR A 65 -39.05 -5.02 17.57
N SER A 66 -40.25 -5.35 17.10
CA SER A 66 -40.40 -6.02 15.80
C SER A 66 -40.03 -5.12 14.63
N SER A 67 -40.12 -3.80 14.79
CA SER A 67 -39.74 -2.81 13.79
C SER A 67 -38.23 -2.79 13.60
N GLU A 68 -37.48 -2.68 14.71
CA GLU A 68 -36.00 -2.72 14.72
C GLU A 68 -35.47 -4.03 14.14
N ARG A 69 -36.03 -5.18 14.57
CA ARG A 69 -35.67 -6.48 13.98
C ARG A 69 -35.95 -6.58 12.49
N GLY A 70 -37.00 -5.91 12.03
CA GLY A 70 -37.35 -5.84 10.59
C GLY A 70 -36.34 -5.01 9.81
N ALA A 71 -36.07 -3.79 10.26
CA ALA A 71 -35.09 -2.88 9.65
C ALA A 71 -33.69 -3.52 9.60
N CYS A 72 -33.19 -4.02 10.72
CA CYS A 72 -31.89 -4.69 10.79
C CYS A 72 -31.74 -5.86 9.80
N ARG A 73 -32.79 -6.65 9.59
CA ARG A 73 -32.74 -7.77 8.62
C ARG A 73 -32.76 -7.32 7.16
N GLU A 74 -33.41 -6.21 6.85
CA GLU A 74 -33.39 -5.65 5.50
C GLU A 74 -32.02 -5.02 5.22
N GLU A 75 -31.45 -4.30 6.17
CA GLU A 75 -30.10 -3.77 6.10
C GLU A 75 -29.05 -4.89 5.93
N ALA A 76 -29.07 -5.92 6.76
CA ALA A 76 -28.18 -7.07 6.63
C ALA A 76 -28.23 -7.74 5.25
N LYS A 77 -29.35 -7.67 4.54
CA LYS A 77 -29.43 -8.20 3.18
C LYS A 77 -28.76 -7.28 2.16
N LEU A 78 -28.85 -5.97 2.36
CA LEU A 78 -28.21 -4.99 1.47
C LEU A 78 -26.70 -5.11 1.61
N VAL A 79 -26.18 -5.04 2.83
CA VAL A 79 -24.75 -5.22 3.13
C VAL A 79 -24.23 -6.54 2.53
N ARG A 80 -24.93 -7.66 2.76
CA ARG A 80 -24.52 -8.94 2.17
C ARG A 80 -24.46 -8.93 0.64
N MET A 81 -25.30 -8.13 -0.02
CA MET A 81 -25.29 -8.06 -1.50
C MET A 81 -24.12 -7.21 -1.98
N GLU A 82 -23.85 -6.11 -1.32
CA GLU A 82 -22.71 -5.22 -1.58
C GLU A 82 -21.38 -5.97 -1.38
N GLU A 83 -21.23 -6.64 -0.25
CA GLU A 83 -20.05 -7.46 0.03
C GLU A 83 -19.85 -8.63 -0.96
N ALA A 84 -20.96 -9.25 -1.41
CA ALA A 84 -20.86 -10.33 -2.40
C ALA A 84 -20.50 -9.81 -3.80
N ASP A 85 -20.91 -8.60 -4.16
CA ASP A 85 -20.51 -7.94 -5.39
C ASP A 85 -19.03 -7.54 -5.29
N TYR A 86 -18.57 -7.01 -4.14
CA TYR A 86 -17.16 -6.70 -3.86
C TYR A 86 -16.24 -7.92 -3.94
N CYS A 87 -16.66 -9.09 -3.43
CA CYS A 87 -15.92 -10.33 -3.66
C CYS A 87 -15.70 -10.65 -5.15
N SER A 88 -16.65 -10.24 -6.01
CA SER A 88 -16.53 -10.45 -7.46
C SER A 88 -15.55 -9.48 -8.09
N ASP A 89 -15.49 -8.25 -7.61
CA ASP A 89 -14.56 -7.23 -8.05
C ASP A 89 -13.12 -7.62 -7.63
N GLN A 90 -12.94 -8.13 -6.41
CA GLN A 90 -11.67 -8.71 -5.96
C GLN A 90 -11.22 -9.93 -6.80
N LEU A 91 -12.15 -10.78 -7.27
CA LEU A 91 -11.80 -11.88 -8.16
C LEU A 91 -11.29 -11.37 -9.51
N ASP A 92 -11.96 -10.37 -10.06
CA ASP A 92 -11.57 -9.78 -11.35
C ASP A 92 -10.21 -9.10 -11.20
N ALA A 93 -9.97 -8.31 -10.13
CA ALA A 93 -8.69 -7.67 -9.83
C ALA A 93 -7.53 -8.69 -9.65
N ARG A 94 -7.75 -9.79 -8.92
CA ARG A 94 -6.75 -10.87 -8.80
C ARG A 94 -6.48 -11.57 -10.13
N THR A 95 -7.48 -11.66 -11.01
CA THR A 95 -7.30 -12.25 -12.34
C THR A 95 -6.47 -11.33 -13.23
N ASP A 96 -6.74 -10.02 -13.19
CA ASP A 96 -5.97 -9.00 -13.90
C ASP A 96 -4.53 -8.94 -13.37
N ALA A 97 -4.34 -9.04 -12.05
CA ALA A 97 -3.02 -9.17 -11.42
C ALA A 97 -2.22 -10.36 -11.97
N CYS A 98 -2.86 -11.53 -12.14
CA CYS A 98 -2.20 -12.70 -12.74
C CYS A 98 -1.73 -12.46 -14.18
N GLU A 99 -2.49 -11.66 -14.95
CA GLU A 99 -2.12 -11.31 -16.34
C GLU A 99 -0.98 -10.28 -16.37
N ILE A 100 -1.05 -9.23 -15.54
CA ILE A 100 -0.05 -8.15 -15.45
C ILE A 100 1.30 -8.70 -14.98
N LEU A 101 1.29 -9.52 -13.92
CA LEU A 101 2.49 -10.13 -13.35
C LEU A 101 3.04 -11.25 -14.24
N ALA A 102 2.23 -11.78 -15.17
CA ALA A 102 2.54 -12.99 -15.95
C ALA A 102 3.06 -14.15 -15.08
N GLU A 103 2.63 -14.19 -13.83
CA GLU A 103 3.13 -15.16 -12.86
C GLU A 103 2.39 -16.47 -12.94
N HIS A 104 3.15 -17.56 -12.69
CA HIS A 104 2.56 -18.88 -12.57
C HIS A 104 2.29 -19.25 -11.11
N ARG A 105 3.22 -18.95 -10.21
CA ARG A 105 3.15 -19.08 -8.74
C ARG A 105 4.03 -18.01 -8.12
N TYR A 106 3.60 -17.43 -7.03
CA TYR A 106 4.48 -16.65 -6.18
C TYR A 106 5.26 -17.60 -5.26
N ASP A 107 6.43 -18.02 -5.74
CA ASP A 107 7.33 -18.99 -5.14
C ASP A 107 8.71 -18.79 -5.79
N THR A 108 9.75 -18.43 -5.13
CA THR A 108 10.13 -18.54 -3.74
C THR A 108 9.86 -17.23 -2.99
N ASP A 109 9.77 -17.29 -1.63
CA ASP A 109 9.86 -16.09 -0.79
C ASP A 109 11.23 -15.42 -1.02
N PRO A 110 11.30 -14.12 -1.38
CA PRO A 110 12.55 -13.42 -1.62
C PRO A 110 13.56 -13.51 -0.48
N LEU A 111 13.10 -13.50 0.78
CA LEU A 111 13.99 -13.61 1.95
C LEU A 111 14.66 -14.98 2.06
N LEU A 112 14.11 -15.99 1.43
CA LEU A 112 14.67 -17.35 1.40
C LEU A 112 15.39 -17.68 0.09
N ASP A 113 15.41 -16.78 -0.90
CA ASP A 113 16.11 -17.01 -2.15
C ASP A 113 17.64 -16.86 -1.96
N PRO A 114 18.43 -17.94 -2.08
CA PRO A 114 19.87 -17.88 -1.86
C PRO A 114 20.62 -17.07 -2.93
N THR A 115 19.96 -16.61 -3.98
CA THR A 115 20.55 -15.76 -5.03
C THR A 115 20.46 -14.28 -4.70
N ILE A 116 19.60 -13.90 -3.76
CA ILE A 116 19.48 -12.53 -3.26
C ILE A 116 20.41 -12.37 -2.05
N ALA A 117 21.27 -11.37 -2.09
CA ALA A 117 22.21 -11.07 -1.01
C ALA A 117 21.80 -9.77 -0.33
N PHE A 118 21.21 -9.87 0.85
CA PHE A 118 20.81 -8.72 1.64
C PHE A 118 21.99 -8.04 2.33
N VAL A 119 21.91 -6.72 2.48
CA VAL A 119 22.88 -5.88 3.18
C VAL A 119 22.40 -5.72 4.63
N ASP A 120 23.36 -5.69 5.59
CA ASP A 120 23.03 -5.27 6.95
C ASP A 120 22.50 -3.82 6.88
N PRO A 121 21.31 -3.52 7.41
CA PRO A 121 20.73 -2.18 7.29
C PRO A 121 21.59 -1.08 7.92
N ASP A 122 22.48 -1.41 8.88
CA ASP A 122 23.43 -0.46 9.45
C ASP A 122 24.62 -0.13 8.51
N ASP A 123 24.85 -0.97 7.49
CA ASP A 123 25.87 -0.72 6.45
C ASP A 123 25.32 0.11 5.27
N VAL A 124 24.00 0.32 5.20
CA VAL A 124 23.37 1.16 4.16
C VAL A 124 23.59 2.63 4.52
N ASN A 125 24.02 3.40 3.54
CA ASN A 125 24.24 4.84 3.68
C ASN A 125 23.73 5.59 2.45
N GLN A 126 23.69 6.92 2.49
CA GLN A 126 23.14 7.77 1.42
C GLN A 126 23.68 7.46 0.01
N SER A 127 24.92 6.94 -0.11
CA SER A 127 25.50 6.62 -1.42
C SER A 127 25.19 5.21 -1.92
N SER A 128 24.71 4.33 -1.05
CA SER A 128 24.36 2.94 -1.34
C SER A 128 22.85 2.65 -1.18
N ALA A 129 22.09 3.61 -0.64
CA ALA A 129 20.65 3.50 -0.50
C ALA A 129 19.95 3.41 -1.86
N ASN A 130 18.79 2.77 -1.89
CA ASN A 130 17.89 2.82 -3.03
C ASN A 130 17.56 4.29 -3.36
N PRO A 131 17.54 4.70 -4.63
CA PRO A 131 17.30 6.09 -5.00
C PRO A 131 15.87 6.57 -4.75
N TYR A 132 14.92 5.66 -4.53
CA TYR A 132 13.48 5.96 -4.44
C TYR A 132 12.90 5.68 -3.05
N VAL A 133 13.48 4.75 -2.28
CA VAL A 133 13.07 4.44 -0.90
C VAL A 133 14.30 4.28 -0.04
N SER A 134 14.43 5.12 0.98
CA SER A 134 15.58 5.09 1.89
C SER A 134 15.32 4.14 3.07
N VAL A 135 16.31 3.31 3.39
CA VAL A 135 16.38 2.52 4.63
C VAL A 135 17.51 3.03 5.55
N VAL A 136 18.00 4.23 5.31
CA VAL A 136 19.05 4.88 6.11
C VAL A 136 18.43 5.44 7.39
N ALA A 137 18.90 4.99 8.54
CA ALA A 137 18.39 5.42 9.84
C ALA A 137 18.42 6.96 10.00
N GLY A 138 17.36 7.51 10.57
CA GLY A 138 17.13 8.94 10.77
C GLY A 138 16.40 9.64 9.62
N HIS A 139 16.35 9.05 8.42
CA HIS A 139 15.65 9.65 7.30
C HIS A 139 14.17 9.81 7.60
N THR A 140 13.64 11.01 7.41
CA THR A 140 12.27 11.36 7.81
C THR A 140 11.60 12.14 6.69
N TYR A 141 10.38 11.72 6.34
CA TYR A 141 9.51 12.40 5.40
C TYR A 141 8.30 12.98 6.15
N VAL A 142 7.81 14.13 5.71
CA VAL A 142 6.52 14.67 6.13
C VAL A 142 5.69 14.90 4.89
N LEU A 143 4.49 14.34 4.88
CA LEU A 143 3.56 14.43 3.77
C LEU A 143 2.23 15.02 4.24
N ARG A 144 1.43 15.47 3.28
CA ARG A 144 0.03 15.86 3.47
C ARG A 144 -0.84 14.99 2.60
N ALA A 145 -1.89 14.44 3.17
CA ALA A 145 -2.87 13.57 2.51
C ALA A 145 -4.30 14.03 2.81
N GLY A 146 -5.28 13.38 2.19
CA GLY A 146 -6.70 13.72 2.31
C GLY A 146 -7.18 14.75 1.28
N GLU A 147 -8.53 14.94 1.20
CA GLU A 147 -9.17 15.80 0.18
C GLU A 147 -8.73 17.30 0.27
N GLU A 148 -8.52 17.80 1.49
CA GLU A 148 -8.10 19.18 1.76
C GLU A 148 -6.69 19.25 2.41
N GLY A 149 -5.98 18.10 2.52
CA GLY A 149 -4.68 17.98 3.16
C GLY A 149 -4.76 17.99 4.69
N GLU A 150 -5.87 17.47 5.21
CA GLU A 150 -6.16 17.38 6.65
C GLU A 150 -5.29 16.38 7.40
N GLU A 151 -4.75 15.38 6.68
CA GLU A 151 -3.88 14.37 7.26
C GLU A 151 -2.40 14.79 7.16
N THR A 152 -1.69 14.59 8.26
CA THR A 152 -0.23 14.67 8.32
C THR A 152 0.34 13.27 8.38
N VAL A 153 1.24 12.95 7.44
CA VAL A 153 1.93 11.66 7.43
C VAL A 153 3.40 11.87 7.77
N VAL A 154 3.89 11.15 8.77
CA VAL A 154 5.31 11.17 9.17
C VAL A 154 5.90 9.78 8.98
N VAL A 155 6.76 9.64 7.96
CA VAL A 155 7.52 8.40 7.72
C VAL A 155 8.92 8.55 8.29
N HIS A 156 9.27 7.77 9.32
CA HIS A 156 10.56 7.83 9.98
C HIS A 156 11.31 6.49 9.91
N VAL A 157 12.53 6.52 9.35
CA VAL A 157 13.43 5.37 9.31
C VAL A 157 14.17 5.28 10.63
N THR A 158 13.78 4.34 11.48
CA THR A 158 14.38 4.17 12.82
C THR A 158 15.80 3.59 12.76
N GLY A 159 16.49 3.55 13.91
CA GLY A 159 17.73 2.79 14.09
C GLY A 159 17.52 1.30 14.38
N GLU A 160 16.26 0.87 14.55
CA GLU A 160 15.90 -0.48 14.93
C GLU A 160 15.85 -1.43 13.71
N SER A 161 16.05 -2.71 13.96
CA SER A 161 15.98 -3.76 12.95
C SER A 161 15.32 -5.01 13.52
N ARG A 162 14.57 -5.72 12.68
CA ARG A 162 13.91 -6.98 13.01
C ARG A 162 14.46 -8.13 12.17
N ASP A 163 14.78 -9.25 12.80
CA ASP A 163 15.18 -10.48 12.09
C ASP A 163 13.92 -11.21 11.61
N ILE A 164 13.73 -11.27 10.30
CA ILE A 164 12.64 -11.99 9.66
C ILE A 164 13.24 -13.05 8.73
N GLN A 165 13.02 -14.31 9.04
CA GLN A 165 13.56 -15.45 8.30
C GLN A 165 15.09 -15.45 8.12
N GLY A 166 15.83 -14.76 9.00
CA GLY A 166 17.29 -14.66 8.97
C GLY A 166 17.81 -13.46 8.17
N VAL A 167 16.93 -12.57 7.73
CA VAL A 167 17.25 -11.27 7.11
C VAL A 167 16.95 -10.17 8.12
N LEU A 168 17.90 -9.23 8.30
CA LEU A 168 17.66 -8.03 9.11
C LEU A 168 16.90 -7.01 8.27
N CYS A 169 15.67 -6.70 8.68
CA CYS A 169 14.82 -5.71 8.06
C CYS A 169 14.80 -4.46 8.94
N ARG A 170 15.03 -3.29 8.35
CA ARG A 170 14.95 -1.98 9.02
C ARG A 170 13.50 -1.70 9.42
N VAL A 171 13.29 -1.21 10.63
CA VAL A 171 11.98 -0.73 11.06
C VAL A 171 11.82 0.71 10.57
N VAL A 172 10.76 0.95 9.82
CA VAL A 172 10.30 2.26 9.39
C VAL A 172 8.94 2.47 10.00
N VAL A 173 8.71 3.61 10.64
CA VAL A 173 7.38 3.92 11.17
C VAL A 173 6.72 4.89 10.22
N ASP A 174 5.55 4.51 9.73
CA ASP A 174 4.63 5.34 8.99
C ASP A 174 3.47 5.71 9.92
N ALA A 175 3.27 7.01 10.14
CA ALA A 175 2.30 7.52 11.06
C ALA A 175 1.39 8.54 10.37
N VAL A 176 0.12 8.16 10.21
CA VAL A 176 -0.95 9.01 9.68
C VAL A 176 -1.73 9.57 10.85
N VAL A 177 -1.79 10.89 10.96
CA VAL A 177 -2.57 11.61 11.97
C VAL A 177 -3.47 12.65 11.31
N GLU A 178 -4.70 12.76 11.77
CA GLU A 178 -5.62 13.83 11.40
C GLU A 178 -5.38 15.05 12.29
N THR A 179 -5.45 16.26 11.72
CA THR A 179 -5.22 17.51 12.44
C THR A 179 -6.56 18.16 12.74
N GLU A 180 -6.88 18.34 14.03
CA GLU A 180 -8.06 19.07 14.47
C GLU A 180 -7.69 20.37 15.20
N GLU A 181 -8.41 21.46 14.94
CA GLU A 181 -8.31 22.72 15.67
C GLU A 181 -9.56 22.93 16.51
N ASP A 182 -9.42 23.07 17.84
CA ASP A 182 -10.51 23.48 18.72
C ASP A 182 -10.93 24.93 18.41
N GLU A 183 -12.09 25.13 17.83
CA GLU A 183 -12.62 26.43 17.42
C GLU A 183 -12.73 27.46 18.56
N ALA A 184 -12.74 27.05 19.82
CA ALA A 184 -12.92 27.92 20.98
C ALA A 184 -11.58 28.34 21.59
N THR A 185 -10.57 27.47 21.59
CA THR A 185 -9.24 27.70 22.19
C THR A 185 -8.18 28.02 21.14
N GLY A 186 -8.32 27.45 19.92
CA GLY A 186 -7.30 27.49 18.89
C GLY A 186 -6.15 26.51 19.18
N GLU A 187 -6.37 25.52 20.04
CA GLU A 187 -5.42 24.45 20.31
C GLU A 187 -5.49 23.43 19.17
N ILE A 188 -4.33 22.97 18.73
CA ILE A 188 -4.18 21.91 17.72
C ILE A 188 -4.10 20.57 18.43
N GLU A 189 -4.80 19.57 17.94
CA GLU A 189 -4.78 18.18 18.39
C GLU A 189 -4.48 17.29 17.17
N TYR A 190 -3.63 16.28 17.35
CA TYR A 190 -3.31 15.30 16.33
C TYR A 190 -3.90 13.96 16.75
N LEU A 191 -4.82 13.42 15.95
CA LEU A 191 -5.51 12.18 16.23
C LEU A 191 -4.94 11.06 15.34
N PRO A 192 -4.54 9.91 15.90
CA PRO A 192 -4.01 8.82 15.10
C PRO A 192 -5.09 8.23 14.21
N VAL A 193 -4.77 8.05 12.93
CA VAL A 193 -5.56 7.32 11.94
C VAL A 193 -4.96 5.94 11.73
N GLU A 194 -3.69 5.90 11.41
CA GLU A 194 -2.93 4.68 11.26
C GLU A 194 -1.48 4.87 11.74
N ILE A 195 -0.97 3.90 12.49
CA ILE A 195 0.44 3.86 12.88
C ILE A 195 1.00 2.50 12.51
N THR A 196 1.88 2.46 11.53
CA THR A 196 2.45 1.23 10.98
C THR A 196 3.93 1.11 11.28
N ASP A 197 4.35 -0.09 11.73
CA ASP A 197 5.77 -0.48 11.77
C ASP A 197 6.07 -1.33 10.55
N ASP A 198 6.63 -0.74 9.51
CA ASP A 198 7.10 -1.42 8.30
C ASP A 198 8.47 -2.04 8.49
N TRP A 199 8.73 -3.16 7.81
CA TRP A 199 10.05 -3.80 7.86
C TRP A 199 10.62 -3.96 6.46
N PHE A 200 11.69 -3.20 6.15
CA PHE A 200 12.32 -3.18 4.83
C PHE A 200 13.73 -3.75 4.85
N ALA A 201 14.08 -4.54 3.83
CA ALA A 201 15.43 -5.03 3.62
C ALA A 201 15.96 -4.58 2.25
N GLN A 202 17.21 -4.16 2.18
CA GLN A 202 17.85 -3.81 0.91
C GLN A 202 18.84 -4.91 0.50
N ASP A 203 18.85 -5.27 -0.79
CA ASP A 203 19.84 -6.18 -1.35
C ASP A 203 21.10 -5.44 -1.84
N THR A 204 22.12 -6.21 -2.25
CA THR A 204 23.39 -5.65 -2.74
C THR A 204 23.26 -4.95 -4.11
N GLU A 205 22.14 -5.10 -4.81
CA GLU A 205 21.83 -4.40 -6.06
C GLU A 205 21.05 -3.10 -5.79
N GLY A 206 20.67 -2.87 -4.52
CA GLY A 206 19.95 -1.69 -4.06
C GLY A 206 18.43 -1.82 -4.15
N ASN A 207 17.88 -2.99 -4.49
CA ASN A 207 16.44 -3.20 -4.45
C ASN A 207 15.95 -3.29 -3.00
N VAL A 208 14.77 -2.75 -2.71
CA VAL A 208 14.15 -2.80 -1.38
C VAL A 208 13.01 -3.79 -1.37
N TYR A 209 13.00 -4.65 -0.37
CA TYR A 209 12.01 -5.70 -0.16
C TYR A 209 11.17 -5.41 1.07
N TYR A 210 9.89 -5.70 1.02
CA TYR A 210 8.96 -5.59 2.12
C TYR A 210 8.87 -6.91 2.86
N CYS A 211 9.41 -6.94 4.08
CA CYS A 211 9.46 -8.14 4.91
C CYS A 211 8.17 -8.39 5.66
N GLY A 212 7.37 -7.37 5.85
CA GLY A 212 6.11 -7.35 6.58
C GLY A 212 5.91 -6.06 7.35
N GLU A 213 4.77 -5.96 8.02
CA GLU A 213 4.35 -4.80 8.81
C GLU A 213 3.45 -5.18 9.98
N VAL A 214 3.23 -4.21 10.86
CA VAL A 214 2.12 -4.18 11.82
C VAL A 214 1.41 -2.85 11.68
N ALA A 215 0.29 -2.85 10.98
CA ALA A 215 -0.63 -1.72 10.89
C ALA A 215 -1.52 -1.68 12.14
N ARG A 216 -1.65 -0.51 12.75
CA ARG A 216 -2.53 -0.23 13.87
C ARG A 216 -3.52 0.83 13.41
N ASN A 217 -4.78 0.44 13.24
CA ASN A 217 -5.85 1.31 12.75
C ASN A 217 -6.66 1.87 13.93
N PHE A 218 -6.91 3.18 13.91
CA PHE A 218 -7.57 3.87 15.02
C PHE A 218 -8.87 4.55 14.55
N GLU A 219 -9.85 4.60 15.46
CA GLU A 219 -11.06 5.43 15.37
C GLU A 219 -11.32 6.08 16.74
N ASP A 220 -11.50 7.40 16.79
CA ASP A 220 -11.69 8.15 18.04
C ASP A 220 -10.61 7.79 19.10
N ASP A 221 -9.33 7.81 18.77
CA ASP A 221 -8.15 7.43 19.61
C ASP A 221 -8.16 5.97 20.10
N VAL A 222 -9.02 5.14 19.55
CA VAL A 222 -9.14 3.75 19.97
C VAL A 222 -8.64 2.83 18.87
N LEU A 223 -7.66 1.98 19.19
CA LEU A 223 -7.22 0.91 18.29
C LEU A 223 -8.42 0.01 17.96
N VAL A 224 -8.81 -0.05 16.70
CA VAL A 224 -9.96 -0.83 16.22
C VAL A 224 -9.55 -2.20 15.68
N ASP A 225 -8.48 -2.27 14.89
CA ASP A 225 -7.97 -3.53 14.34
C ASP A 225 -6.49 -3.44 13.95
N LEU A 226 -6.00 -4.49 13.31
CA LEU A 226 -4.64 -4.63 12.77
C LEU A 226 -4.71 -5.12 11.30
N ASP A 227 -5.79 -4.79 10.60
CA ASP A 227 -5.97 -5.18 9.21
C ASP A 227 -4.81 -4.60 8.35
N GLY A 228 -4.33 -5.35 7.36
CA GLY A 228 -3.13 -5.04 6.61
C GLY A 228 -1.85 -5.70 7.14
N SER A 229 -1.80 -6.02 8.45
CA SER A 229 -0.57 -6.56 9.06
C SER A 229 -0.18 -7.93 8.52
N PHE A 230 1.10 -8.10 8.18
CA PHE A 230 1.65 -9.40 7.80
C PHE A 230 3.13 -9.52 8.21
N GLU A 231 3.64 -10.75 8.28
CA GLU A 231 5.05 -11.03 8.47
C GLU A 231 5.47 -12.19 7.57
N SER A 232 6.47 -11.99 6.73
CA SER A 232 7.00 -13.05 5.87
C SER A 232 7.39 -14.29 6.68
N GLY A 233 6.92 -15.46 6.21
CA GLY A 233 7.11 -16.76 6.89
C GLY A 233 6.04 -17.09 7.93
N ARG A 234 5.09 -16.21 8.21
CA ARG A 234 3.92 -16.50 9.05
C ARG A 234 2.67 -16.66 8.19
N GLU A 235 1.80 -17.61 8.55
CA GLU A 235 0.51 -17.85 7.90
C GLU A 235 0.56 -17.94 6.36
N PHE A 236 1.71 -18.39 5.82
CA PHE A 236 2.05 -18.47 4.40
C PHE A 236 2.31 -17.13 3.71
N ALA A 237 2.35 -16.03 4.45
CA ALA A 237 2.79 -14.74 3.93
C ALA A 237 4.24 -14.80 3.45
N LYS A 238 4.59 -14.02 2.46
CA LYS A 238 5.92 -13.89 1.86
C LYS A 238 6.24 -12.42 1.68
N ALA A 239 7.52 -12.09 1.77
CA ALA A 239 8.00 -10.78 1.39
C ALA A 239 7.72 -10.49 -0.09
N GLY A 240 7.63 -9.23 -0.43
CA GLY A 240 7.59 -8.76 -1.80
C GLY A 240 8.78 -7.88 -2.14
N LEU A 241 8.89 -7.49 -3.38
CA LEU A 241 9.83 -6.48 -3.83
C LEU A 241 9.11 -5.13 -3.76
N LEU A 242 9.48 -4.26 -2.79
CA LEU A 242 8.83 -2.95 -2.64
C LEU A 242 9.15 -2.07 -3.86
N ILE A 243 10.45 -1.89 -4.15
CA ILE A 243 10.88 -1.05 -5.29
C ILE A 243 12.26 -1.47 -5.81
N MET A 244 12.45 -1.41 -7.12
CA MET A 244 13.73 -1.66 -7.78
C MET A 244 14.62 -0.42 -7.74
N ALA A 245 15.94 -0.60 -7.55
CA ALA A 245 16.91 0.48 -7.70
C ALA A 245 17.05 0.95 -9.17
N MET A 246 16.84 0.02 -10.10
CA MET A 246 16.90 0.27 -11.54
C MET A 246 15.65 -0.29 -12.22
N PRO A 247 14.52 0.41 -12.13
CA PRO A 247 13.25 -0.05 -12.70
C PRO A 247 13.27 -0.03 -14.24
N GLU A 248 12.48 -0.92 -14.83
CA GLU A 248 12.24 -0.96 -16.28
C GLU A 248 10.74 -0.76 -16.56
N VAL A 249 10.41 0.16 -17.47
CA VAL A 249 9.02 0.43 -17.85
C VAL A 249 8.33 -0.84 -18.36
N GLY A 250 7.14 -1.10 -17.83
CA GLY A 250 6.30 -2.26 -18.15
C GLY A 250 6.56 -3.48 -17.27
N LEU A 251 7.59 -3.48 -16.42
CA LEU A 251 7.71 -4.51 -15.38
C LEU A 251 6.68 -4.27 -14.29
N ALA A 252 6.16 -5.38 -13.74
CA ALA A 252 5.30 -5.39 -12.58
C ALA A 252 5.75 -6.49 -11.61
N HIS A 253 5.54 -6.27 -10.33
CA HIS A 253 5.82 -7.25 -9.27
C HIS A 253 4.91 -7.02 -8.07
N ARG A 254 4.87 -8.01 -7.18
CA ARG A 254 4.21 -7.89 -5.90
C ARG A 254 5.11 -7.16 -4.92
N GLN A 255 4.54 -6.18 -4.23
CA GLN A 255 5.17 -5.52 -3.09
C GLN A 255 4.92 -6.34 -1.82
N GLU A 256 3.81 -7.09 -1.79
CA GLU A 256 3.36 -7.90 -0.68
C GLU A 256 2.70 -9.20 -1.14
N PHE A 257 2.73 -10.22 -0.29
CA PHE A 257 2.02 -11.47 -0.53
C PHE A 257 1.53 -12.10 0.77
N ALA A 258 0.41 -11.61 1.26
CA ALA A 258 -0.35 -12.21 2.36
C ALA A 258 -1.82 -12.26 1.94
N LEU A 259 -2.28 -13.43 1.47
CA LEU A 259 -3.59 -13.57 0.83
C LEU A 259 -4.73 -13.23 1.79
N GLY A 260 -5.51 -12.19 1.43
CA GLY A 260 -6.63 -11.69 2.20
C GLY A 260 -6.24 -10.64 3.25
N GLU A 261 -4.95 -10.28 3.33
CA GLU A 261 -4.41 -9.32 4.29
C GLU A 261 -3.63 -8.20 3.58
N ALA A 262 -2.63 -8.56 2.72
CA ALA A 262 -1.77 -7.64 2.02
C ALA A 262 -1.38 -8.22 0.64
N GLU A 263 -1.83 -7.58 -0.45
CA GLU A 263 -1.69 -8.14 -1.81
C GLU A 263 -1.20 -7.09 -2.83
N ASP A 264 -0.45 -6.09 -2.40
CA ASP A 264 -0.08 -4.94 -3.21
C ASP A 264 0.83 -5.27 -4.38
N ILE A 265 0.57 -4.58 -5.47
CA ILE A 265 1.24 -4.77 -6.76
C ILE A 265 1.62 -3.41 -7.33
N VAL A 266 2.86 -3.33 -7.81
CA VAL A 266 3.37 -2.17 -8.51
C VAL A 266 3.67 -2.50 -9.98
N GLN A 267 3.39 -1.56 -10.87
CA GLN A 267 3.85 -1.56 -12.26
C GLN A 267 4.58 -0.26 -12.58
N TYR A 268 5.78 -0.37 -13.15
CA TYR A 268 6.55 0.80 -13.61
C TYR A 268 5.99 1.34 -14.92
N VAL A 269 5.50 2.59 -14.90
CA VAL A 269 4.80 3.21 -16.03
C VAL A 269 5.71 4.09 -16.87
N ASP A 270 6.49 4.97 -16.21
CA ASP A 270 7.41 5.90 -16.87
C ASP A 270 8.62 6.16 -15.96
N LEU A 271 9.77 6.43 -16.55
CA LEU A 271 11.00 6.85 -15.83
C LEU A 271 11.19 8.37 -15.81
N ALA A 272 10.31 9.12 -16.46
CA ALA A 272 10.31 10.57 -16.55
C ALA A 272 8.88 11.12 -16.60
N GLY A 273 7.98 10.50 -15.81
CA GLY A 273 6.57 10.86 -15.70
C GLY A 273 6.39 12.27 -15.13
N ILE A 274 5.33 12.93 -15.57
CA ILE A 274 4.89 14.23 -15.06
C ILE A 274 3.46 14.06 -14.58
N PRO A 275 3.15 14.33 -13.31
CA PRO A 275 1.80 14.19 -12.74
C PRO A 275 0.82 15.20 -13.32
N GLY A 276 -0.47 14.92 -13.17
CA GLY A 276 -1.54 15.86 -13.50
C GLY A 276 -1.61 17.02 -12.53
N ILE A 277 -1.27 16.77 -11.26
CA ILE A 277 -1.12 17.77 -10.19
C ILE A 277 0.33 17.75 -9.74
N GLU A 278 1.09 18.81 -10.01
CA GLU A 278 2.49 18.90 -9.58
C GLU A 278 2.59 19.19 -8.09
N ASN A 279 3.48 18.49 -7.40
CA ASN A 279 3.90 18.87 -6.05
C ASN A 279 4.69 20.19 -6.12
N GLU A 280 4.23 21.22 -5.41
CA GLU A 280 4.84 22.56 -5.46
C GLU A 280 6.22 22.60 -4.79
N ASN A 281 6.47 21.75 -3.78
CA ASN A 281 7.74 21.70 -3.05
C ASN A 281 8.78 20.83 -3.79
N PHE A 282 8.34 19.77 -4.45
CA PHE A 282 9.18 18.78 -5.15
C PHE A 282 8.64 18.51 -6.56
N PRO A 283 8.64 19.50 -7.48
CA PRO A 283 8.04 19.32 -8.79
C PRO A 283 8.83 18.34 -9.67
N CYS A 284 8.16 17.35 -10.22
CA CYS A 284 8.75 16.39 -11.15
C CYS A 284 9.38 17.07 -12.37
N ALA A 285 8.78 18.15 -12.85
CA ALA A 285 9.31 18.91 -13.98
C ALA A 285 10.72 19.46 -13.75
N ASP A 286 11.02 19.91 -12.52
CA ASP A 286 12.34 20.46 -12.14
C ASP A 286 13.39 19.35 -12.01
N ALA A 287 12.98 18.14 -11.64
CA ALA A 287 13.85 16.95 -11.60
C ALA A 287 14.13 16.33 -12.97
N GLY A 288 13.44 16.79 -14.03
CA GLY A 288 13.53 16.23 -15.38
C GLY A 288 12.58 15.04 -15.60
N GLY A 289 11.60 14.88 -14.77
CA GLY A 289 10.61 13.81 -14.67
C GLY A 289 10.84 12.92 -13.47
N CYS A 290 9.78 12.27 -13.00
CA CYS A 290 9.77 11.33 -11.88
C CYS A 290 9.70 9.88 -12.38
N LEU A 291 10.21 8.94 -11.59
CA LEU A 291 9.76 7.57 -11.73
C LEU A 291 8.27 7.56 -11.42
N MET A 292 7.47 7.03 -12.34
CA MET A 292 6.02 6.90 -12.20
C MET A 292 5.68 5.42 -12.10
N THR A 293 4.99 5.05 -11.03
CA THR A 293 4.40 3.72 -10.84
C THR A 293 2.88 3.80 -10.94
N PHE A 294 2.27 2.66 -11.23
CA PHE A 294 0.85 2.40 -11.02
C PHE A 294 0.75 1.31 -9.97
N GLU A 295 0.05 1.61 -8.88
CA GLU A 295 -0.07 0.74 -7.73
C GLU A 295 -1.54 0.36 -7.50
N PHE A 296 -1.77 -0.89 -7.15
CA PHE A 296 -3.11 -1.42 -6.91
C PHE A 296 -3.06 -2.67 -6.03
N ALA A 297 -4.08 -2.81 -5.20
CA ALA A 297 -4.31 -3.96 -4.35
C ALA A 297 -5.55 -4.73 -4.82
N PRO A 298 -5.47 -6.03 -5.12
CA PRO A 298 -6.66 -6.83 -5.42
C PRO A 298 -7.67 -6.92 -4.29
N LEU A 299 -7.27 -6.59 -3.08
CA LEU A 299 -8.15 -6.48 -1.91
C LEU A 299 -9.05 -5.26 -2.01
N GLU A 300 -8.56 -4.17 -2.60
CA GLU A 300 -9.23 -2.88 -2.76
C GLU A 300 -9.31 -2.51 -4.25
N PRO A 301 -10.12 -3.22 -5.04
CA PRO A 301 -10.08 -3.13 -6.51
C PRO A 301 -10.51 -1.77 -7.08
N GLU A 302 -11.20 -0.95 -6.30
CA GLU A 302 -11.63 0.39 -6.67
C GLU A 302 -10.56 1.45 -6.35
N SER A 303 -9.66 1.18 -5.39
CA SER A 303 -8.58 2.06 -4.97
C SER A 303 -7.30 1.74 -5.74
N THR A 304 -6.91 2.64 -6.62
CA THR A 304 -5.66 2.55 -7.39
C THR A 304 -5.00 3.91 -7.44
N GLU A 305 -3.70 3.96 -7.65
CA GLU A 305 -2.98 5.22 -7.64
C GLU A 305 -1.78 5.26 -8.57
N PHE A 306 -1.39 6.47 -8.97
CA PHE A 306 -0.07 6.72 -9.52
C PHE A 306 0.82 7.32 -8.44
N LYS A 307 1.98 6.68 -8.18
CA LYS A 307 3.02 7.24 -7.31
C LYS A 307 4.19 7.78 -8.13
N TYR A 308 4.76 8.86 -7.62
CA TYR A 308 5.87 9.58 -8.26
C TYR A 308 7.04 9.68 -7.31
N TYR A 309 8.25 9.37 -7.83
CA TYR A 309 9.47 9.36 -7.03
C TYR A 309 10.57 10.18 -7.73
N ILE A 310 11.30 11.00 -6.97
CA ILE A 310 12.48 11.70 -7.45
C ILE A 310 13.73 10.97 -6.95
N PRO A 311 14.67 10.57 -7.84
CA PRO A 311 15.88 9.89 -7.41
C PRO A 311 16.69 10.70 -6.38
N GLY A 312 16.97 10.11 -5.22
CA GLY A 312 17.72 10.71 -4.11
C GLY A 312 16.88 11.59 -3.17
N ILE A 313 15.60 11.79 -3.48
CA ILE A 313 14.60 12.38 -2.57
C ILE A 313 13.68 11.27 -2.04
N GLY A 314 13.11 10.48 -2.94
CA GLY A 314 12.16 9.42 -2.62
C GLY A 314 10.79 9.71 -3.19
N PHE A 315 9.75 9.22 -2.53
CA PHE A 315 8.34 9.47 -2.84
C PHE A 315 8.03 10.97 -2.72
N VAL A 316 7.32 11.52 -3.69
CA VAL A 316 6.97 12.95 -3.71
C VAL A 316 5.49 13.21 -3.90
N LEU A 317 4.76 12.28 -4.51
CA LEU A 317 3.34 12.47 -4.81
C LEU A 317 2.66 11.14 -5.06
N ALA A 318 1.44 10.96 -4.56
CA ALA A 318 0.46 10.03 -5.09
C ALA A 318 -0.74 10.80 -5.66
N GLU A 319 -1.31 10.29 -6.75
CA GLU A 319 -2.58 10.72 -7.34
C GLU A 319 -3.55 9.54 -7.28
N ALA A 320 -4.59 9.65 -6.45
CA ALA A 320 -5.60 8.61 -6.31
C ALA A 320 -6.50 8.51 -7.55
N MET A 321 -6.91 7.29 -7.87
CA MET A 321 -7.78 6.98 -9.00
C MET A 321 -8.96 6.13 -8.55
N GLU A 322 -10.14 6.42 -9.09
CA GLU A 322 -11.35 5.61 -8.95
C GLU A 322 -11.95 5.39 -10.34
N ASP A 323 -12.38 4.17 -10.65
CA ASP A 323 -12.93 3.80 -11.98
C ASP A 323 -12.03 4.21 -13.19
N GLY A 324 -10.72 4.33 -12.97
CA GLY A 324 -9.73 4.72 -14.00
C GLY A 324 -9.70 6.21 -14.32
N GLU A 325 -10.29 7.05 -13.49
CA GLU A 325 -10.22 8.52 -13.56
C GLU A 325 -9.59 9.05 -12.26
N LEU A 326 -8.74 10.10 -12.34
CA LEU A 326 -8.16 10.74 -11.17
C LEU A 326 -9.26 11.36 -10.31
N THR A 327 -9.25 11.10 -9.00
CA THR A 327 -10.22 11.66 -8.04
C THR A 327 -9.93 13.12 -7.71
N GLY A 328 -8.68 13.51 -7.77
CA GLY A 328 -8.16 14.80 -7.30
C GLY A 328 -7.58 14.73 -5.89
N GLU A 329 -7.76 13.63 -5.20
CA GLU A 329 -7.06 13.35 -3.94
C GLU A 329 -5.59 13.08 -4.19
N THR A 330 -4.74 13.61 -3.33
CA THR A 330 -3.29 13.49 -3.43
C THR A 330 -2.66 13.29 -2.06
N GLU A 331 -1.55 12.54 -2.07
CA GLU A 331 -0.60 12.54 -0.98
C GLU A 331 0.69 13.21 -1.46
N GLN A 332 1.17 14.25 -0.77
CA GLN A 332 2.26 15.10 -1.25
C GLN A 332 3.36 15.25 -0.21
N LEU A 333 4.61 15.02 -0.64
CA LEU A 333 5.78 15.33 0.19
C LEU A 333 5.87 16.84 0.45
N VAL A 334 5.94 17.24 1.71
CA VAL A 334 6.10 18.63 2.14
C VAL A 334 7.57 18.92 2.44
N CYS A 335 8.21 18.05 3.22
CA CYS A 335 9.62 18.19 3.56
C CYS A 335 10.28 16.82 3.80
N VAL A 336 11.62 16.80 3.79
CA VAL A 336 12.42 15.59 4.04
C VAL A 336 13.73 15.98 4.75
N GLY A 337 14.17 15.15 5.70
CA GLY A 337 15.39 15.36 6.46
C GLY A 337 16.07 14.06 6.93
N ASP A 338 17.20 14.22 7.62
CA ASP A 338 18.01 13.10 8.11
C ASP A 338 17.85 12.88 9.63
N SER A 339 16.87 13.52 10.26
CA SER A 339 16.50 13.37 11.68
C SER A 339 15.09 13.89 11.93
N LEU A 340 14.51 13.53 13.10
CA LEU A 340 13.24 14.07 13.56
C LEU A 340 13.26 15.60 13.78
N ASP A 341 14.44 16.24 13.89
CA ASP A 341 14.55 17.69 13.98
C ASP A 341 13.91 18.42 12.77
N ILE A 342 13.70 17.70 11.65
CA ILE A 342 13.02 18.24 10.47
C ILE A 342 11.58 18.68 10.78
N LEU A 343 10.91 18.06 11.75
CA LEU A 343 9.54 18.41 12.14
C LEU A 343 9.44 19.87 12.64
N GLU A 344 10.53 20.43 13.18
CA GLU A 344 10.61 21.81 13.61
C GLU A 344 10.88 22.81 12.46
N ASP A 345 11.21 22.31 11.25
CA ASP A 345 11.48 23.19 10.10
C ASP A 345 10.16 23.81 9.60
N PRO A 346 10.08 25.15 9.51
CA PRO A 346 8.88 25.81 8.97
C PRO A 346 8.48 25.37 7.55
N ALA A 347 9.40 24.77 6.80
CA ALA A 347 9.10 24.22 5.48
C ALA A 347 8.22 22.97 5.54
N CYS A 348 8.11 22.31 6.70
CA CYS A 348 7.26 21.13 6.89
C CYS A 348 5.79 21.48 7.15
N GLU A 349 5.49 22.76 7.35
CA GLU A 349 4.12 23.27 7.51
C GLU A 349 3.33 22.57 8.63
N ILE A 350 4.03 22.17 9.71
CA ILE A 350 3.43 21.58 10.90
C ILE A 350 3.04 22.73 11.85
N ASP A 351 1.78 22.76 12.27
CA ASP A 351 1.23 23.84 13.09
C ASP A 351 1.80 23.84 14.51
N ASP A 352 1.88 22.67 15.15
CA ASP A 352 2.50 22.48 16.46
C ASP A 352 3.41 21.22 16.45
N PRO A 353 4.71 21.37 16.11
CA PRO A 353 5.64 20.26 16.06
C PRO A 353 5.90 19.57 17.41
N GLU A 354 5.76 20.30 18.54
CA GLU A 354 5.95 19.75 19.90
C GLU A 354 4.79 18.82 20.25
N GLU A 355 3.56 19.24 19.96
CA GLU A 355 2.34 18.45 20.17
C GLU A 355 2.33 17.20 19.25
N LEU A 356 2.65 17.37 17.95
CA LEU A 356 2.75 16.24 17.02
C LEU A 356 3.75 15.19 17.51
N LEU A 357 4.93 15.60 17.97
CA LEU A 357 5.95 14.67 18.45
C LEU A 357 5.53 13.99 19.76
N GLU A 358 4.81 14.71 20.66
CA GLU A 358 4.26 14.13 21.89
C GLU A 358 3.23 13.04 21.57
N GLU A 359 2.34 13.29 20.62
CA GLU A 359 1.33 12.34 20.15
C GLU A 359 1.97 11.11 19.48
N LEU A 360 2.88 11.32 18.53
CA LEU A 360 3.61 10.22 17.87
C LEU A 360 4.41 9.37 18.87
N CYS A 361 4.98 9.99 19.90
CA CYS A 361 5.69 9.29 20.97
C CYS A 361 4.74 8.41 21.81
N GLU A 362 3.46 8.79 22.00
CA GLU A 362 2.49 7.92 22.72
C GLU A 362 2.23 6.62 21.98
N TYR A 363 2.10 6.66 20.65
CA TYR A 363 1.72 5.49 19.83
C TYR A 363 2.91 4.69 19.29
N ALA A 364 4.06 5.32 19.08
CA ALA A 364 5.29 4.67 18.59
C ALA A 364 6.53 5.14 19.38
N PRO A 365 6.62 4.83 20.69
CA PRO A 365 7.67 5.35 21.56
C PRO A 365 9.09 4.96 21.15
N ASP A 366 9.27 3.81 20.54
CA ASP A 366 10.60 3.33 20.08
C ASP A 366 11.11 4.16 18.87
N ALA A 367 10.23 4.85 18.16
CA ALA A 367 10.57 5.67 17.01
C ALA A 367 10.67 7.17 17.33
N PHE A 368 9.78 7.70 18.18
CA PHE A 368 9.57 9.13 18.35
C PHE A 368 9.89 9.67 19.75
N CYS A 369 10.09 8.80 20.75
CA CYS A 369 10.54 9.27 22.08
C CYS A 369 12.07 9.31 22.18
N ASP A 370 12.62 10.34 22.88
CA ASP A 370 14.05 10.48 23.24
C ASP A 370 14.53 9.40 24.25
#